data_173daa8b8572b4f6a62d51de8115bdf6
#
_entry.id   173daa8b8572b4f6a62d51de8115bdf6
#
_cell.length_a   1.000
_cell.length_b   1.000
_cell.length_c   1.000
_cell.angle_alpha   90.00
_cell.angle_beta   90.00
_cell.angle_gamma   90.00
#
_symmetry.space_group_name_H-M   'P 1'
#
loop_
_entity.id
_entity.type
_entity.pdbx_description
1 polymer ?
#
loop_
_entity_poly.entity_id
_entity_poly.type
_entity_poly.pdbx_seq_one_letter_code
_entity_poly.pdbx_strand_id
1 'polypeptide(L)'
;MSARDSKACSGAALISIVACVLLAAATEACAQPAMPARDIDMANRSSSQIEVPELKMLRQDGTPVRLDQELNDGRPVVVNFVYTSCTTICPMSSMEFESLQKRLGKDRQRVHLVSISIDPEQDTPARLRQYAQQFHAGSGWDYYTSDAASSVKAQLAFGVYRGDKMGHIPVTLLRTAPGNQWVRLDGFATAEQVYSELQGLLARR
;
A
#
# COMPACT_ATOMS: atom_id res chain seq x y z
N MET A 1 -27.37 76.45 -39.22
CA MET A 1 -28.26 77.58 -38.81
C MET A 1 -28.61 77.36 -37.37
N SER A 2 -28.08 78.27 -36.66
CA SER A 2 -28.64 79.11 -35.55
C SER A 2 -28.85 78.32 -34.24
N ALA A 3 -28.15 78.57 -33.28
CA ALA A 3 -27.79 79.72 -32.42
C ALA A 3 -28.46 79.59 -31.04
N ARG A 4 -27.61 79.63 -30.04
CA ARG A 4 -27.80 80.44 -28.76
C ARG A 4 -28.95 80.02 -27.85
N ASP A 5 -28.85 80.06 -26.56
CA ASP A 5 -28.09 80.93 -25.62
C ASP A 5 -28.14 80.29 -24.21
N SER A 6 -27.05 80.43 -23.54
CA SER A 6 -26.72 80.90 -22.23
C SER A 6 -27.92 81.20 -21.26
N LYS A 7 -27.84 80.69 -20.03
CA LYS A 7 -27.83 81.53 -18.84
C LYS A 7 -27.44 80.72 -17.59
N ALA A 8 -26.48 81.28 -16.92
CA ALA A 8 -26.06 80.96 -15.56
C ALA A 8 -27.13 81.40 -14.52
N CYS A 9 -27.23 80.68 -13.42
CA CYS A 9 -27.56 81.31 -12.15
C CYS A 9 -27.02 80.46 -10.96
N SER A 10 -26.30 81.16 -10.15
CA SER A 10 -25.77 80.79 -8.85
C SER A 10 -26.84 80.25 -7.89
N GLY A 11 -26.40 79.42 -6.96
CA GLY A 11 -27.19 79.15 -5.75
C GLY A 11 -26.63 78.07 -4.83
N ALA A 12 -25.85 78.58 -3.89
CA ALA A 12 -25.80 78.11 -2.51
C ALA A 12 -25.46 76.64 -2.15
N ALA A 13 -24.37 76.50 -1.49
CA ALA A 13 -23.86 75.40 -0.70
C ALA A 13 -24.87 74.89 0.33
N LEU A 14 -25.01 73.55 0.38
CA LEU A 14 -25.38 72.84 1.60
C LEU A 14 -24.47 71.59 1.73
N ILE A 15 -23.64 71.69 2.72
CA ILE A 15 -22.75 70.58 3.14
C ILE A 15 -23.64 69.54 3.81
N SER A 16 -23.81 68.40 3.16
CA SER A 16 -24.34 67.20 3.82
C SER A 16 -23.21 66.20 3.99
N ILE A 17 -22.78 66.12 5.22
CA ILE A 17 -21.83 65.09 5.70
C ILE A 17 -22.64 63.79 5.70
N VAL A 18 -22.43 62.95 4.67
CA VAL A 18 -22.86 61.56 4.69
C VAL A 18 -21.73 60.75 5.33
N ALA A 19 -21.96 60.38 6.59
CA ALA A 19 -21.10 59.45 7.31
C ALA A 19 -21.22 58.07 6.63
N CYS A 20 -20.18 57.69 5.90
CA CYS A 20 -19.99 56.28 5.44
C CYS A 20 -19.66 55.41 6.65
N VAL A 21 -20.68 54.75 7.20
CA VAL A 21 -20.49 53.63 8.11
C VAL A 21 -20.03 52.42 7.28
N LEU A 22 -18.69 52.20 7.30
CA LEU A 22 -18.11 50.97 6.79
C LEU A 22 -18.47 49.83 7.75
N LEU A 23 -19.47 49.04 7.38
CA LEU A 23 -19.73 47.73 7.98
C LEU A 23 -18.57 46.83 7.55
N ALA A 24 -17.56 46.66 8.41
CA ALA A 24 -16.60 45.57 8.29
C ALA A 24 -17.33 44.26 8.62
N ALA A 25 -17.75 43.54 7.59
CA ALA A 25 -18.20 42.16 7.74
C ALA A 25 -17.00 41.31 8.13
N ALA A 26 -16.86 41.03 9.42
CA ALA A 26 -15.93 39.99 9.89
C ALA A 26 -16.40 38.65 9.37
N THR A 27 -15.76 38.15 8.32
CA THR A 27 -15.88 36.75 7.91
C THR A 27 -15.15 35.91 8.95
N GLU A 28 -15.87 35.47 9.97
CA GLU A 28 -15.39 34.38 10.82
C GLU A 28 -15.22 33.14 9.92
N ALA A 29 -13.97 32.89 9.51
CA ALA A 29 -13.59 31.62 8.91
C ALA A 29 -13.84 30.53 9.97
N CYS A 30 -14.93 29.77 9.81
CA CYS A 30 -15.16 28.55 10.56
C CYS A 30 -13.97 27.62 10.28
N ALA A 31 -12.95 27.66 11.14
CA ALA A 31 -11.90 26.65 11.19
C ALA A 31 -12.59 25.34 11.59
N GLN A 32 -12.91 24.49 10.62
CA GLN A 32 -13.33 23.13 10.91
C GLN A 32 -12.20 22.46 11.72
N PRO A 33 -12.51 21.89 12.90
CA PRO A 33 -11.50 21.12 13.62
C PRO A 33 -11.00 20.03 12.67
N ALA A 34 -9.67 20.02 12.43
CA ALA A 34 -9.03 18.92 11.71
C ALA A 34 -9.45 17.64 12.42
N MET A 35 -10.20 16.77 11.71
CA MET A 35 -10.51 15.45 12.24
C MET A 35 -9.18 14.79 12.59
N PRO A 36 -9.02 14.23 13.81
CA PRO A 36 -7.83 13.50 14.13
C PRO A 36 -7.66 12.45 13.05
N ALA A 37 -6.47 12.40 12.42
CA ALA A 37 -6.11 11.29 11.56
C ALA A 37 -6.45 10.03 12.37
N ARG A 38 -7.41 9.24 11.89
CA ARG A 38 -7.69 7.94 12.51
C ARG A 38 -6.35 7.24 12.49
N ASP A 39 -5.84 6.90 13.67
CA ASP A 39 -4.78 5.91 13.80
C ASP A 39 -5.31 4.66 13.11
N ILE A 40 -4.99 4.52 11.81
CA ILE A 40 -5.14 3.26 11.12
C ILE A 40 -4.23 2.35 11.91
N ASP A 41 -4.83 1.36 12.55
CA ASP A 41 -4.18 0.42 13.45
C ASP A 41 -2.90 -0.06 12.76
N MET A 42 -1.77 0.53 13.16
CA MET A 42 -0.48 0.32 12.51
C MET A 42 -0.15 -1.15 12.69
N ALA A 43 0.14 -1.84 11.59
CA ALA A 43 0.50 -3.24 11.65
C ALA A 43 1.54 -3.47 12.75
N ASN A 44 1.28 -4.42 13.65
CA ASN A 44 2.13 -4.69 14.79
C ASN A 44 3.48 -5.26 14.32
N ARG A 45 4.57 -4.58 14.65
CA ARG A 45 5.92 -4.90 14.20
C ARG A 45 6.62 -5.85 15.17
N SER A 46 7.15 -6.94 14.67
CA SER A 46 8.03 -7.86 15.39
C SER A 46 9.22 -8.28 14.53
N SER A 47 10.19 -8.97 15.12
CA SER A 47 11.33 -9.55 14.40
C SER A 47 11.61 -10.95 14.90
N SER A 48 11.92 -11.86 14.00
CA SER A 48 12.21 -13.25 14.32
C SER A 48 13.17 -13.88 13.30
N GLN A 49 13.83 -14.94 13.72
CA GLN A 49 14.50 -15.85 12.77
C GLN A 49 13.45 -16.80 12.22
N ILE A 50 13.37 -16.86 10.90
CA ILE A 50 12.53 -17.81 10.18
C ILE A 50 13.44 -18.62 9.27
N GLU A 51 13.47 -19.91 9.46
CA GLU A 51 14.11 -20.84 8.55
C GLU A 51 13.12 -21.10 7.40
N VAL A 52 13.52 -20.69 6.19
CA VAL A 52 12.69 -20.89 4.99
C VAL A 52 12.76 -22.37 4.61
N PRO A 53 11.62 -23.08 4.59
CA PRO A 53 11.63 -24.51 4.32
C PRO A 53 11.93 -24.82 2.85
N GLU A 54 12.62 -25.92 2.61
CA GLU A 54 12.90 -26.47 1.27
C GLU A 54 11.63 -27.06 0.68
N LEU A 55 10.79 -26.25 0.06
CA LEU A 55 9.52 -26.66 -0.53
C LEU A 55 9.51 -26.51 -2.04
N LYS A 56 8.93 -27.47 -2.71
CA LYS A 56 8.61 -27.35 -4.15
C LYS A 56 7.39 -26.50 -4.32
N MET A 57 7.52 -25.45 -5.14
CA MET A 57 6.46 -24.52 -5.46
C MET A 57 6.28 -24.45 -6.98
N LEU A 58 5.16 -23.92 -7.40
CA LEU A 58 4.90 -23.51 -8.78
C LEU A 58 4.70 -22.00 -8.83
N ARG A 59 5.51 -21.31 -9.63
CA ARG A 59 5.35 -19.88 -9.88
C ARG A 59 4.13 -19.67 -10.83
N GLN A 60 3.58 -18.46 -10.86
CA GLN A 60 2.40 -18.12 -11.67
C GLN A 60 2.56 -18.41 -13.17
N ASP A 61 3.78 -18.50 -13.68
CA ASP A 61 4.08 -18.87 -15.07
C ASP A 61 4.14 -20.40 -15.30
N GLY A 62 3.96 -21.19 -14.23
CA GLY A 62 4.03 -22.63 -14.25
C GLY A 62 5.44 -23.19 -14.00
N THR A 63 6.44 -22.35 -13.80
CA THR A 63 7.82 -22.79 -13.54
C THR A 63 7.92 -23.47 -12.17
N PRO A 64 8.42 -24.72 -12.09
CA PRO A 64 8.74 -25.36 -10.82
C PRO A 64 9.95 -24.68 -10.18
N VAL A 65 9.86 -24.35 -8.90
CA VAL A 65 10.90 -23.67 -8.14
C VAL A 65 11.03 -24.24 -6.73
N ARG A 66 12.07 -23.85 -6.01
CA ARG A 66 12.22 -24.12 -4.58
C ARG A 66 12.05 -22.83 -3.81
N LEU A 67 11.17 -22.84 -2.80
CA LEU A 67 10.84 -21.64 -2.00
C LEU A 67 12.08 -21.05 -1.31
N ASP A 68 12.91 -21.90 -0.74
CA ASP A 68 14.16 -21.48 -0.07
C ASP A 68 15.12 -20.78 -1.05
N GLN A 69 15.22 -21.23 -2.29
CA GLN A 69 16.04 -20.60 -3.33
C GLN A 69 15.46 -19.28 -3.79
N GLU A 70 14.16 -19.24 -4.05
CA GLU A 70 13.46 -18.00 -4.48
C GLU A 70 13.59 -16.89 -3.44
N LEU A 71 13.43 -17.22 -2.15
CA LEU A 71 13.53 -16.23 -1.08
C LEU A 71 14.99 -15.94 -0.67
N ASN A 72 15.98 -16.68 -1.17
CA ASN A 72 17.41 -16.49 -0.90
C ASN A 72 18.21 -16.11 -2.15
N ASP A 73 17.60 -15.51 -3.14
CA ASP A 73 18.25 -15.10 -4.40
C ASP A 73 19.23 -13.92 -4.27
N GLY A 74 19.41 -13.42 -3.05
CA GLY A 74 20.33 -12.32 -2.73
C GLY A 74 19.68 -10.95 -2.69
N ARG A 75 18.46 -10.81 -3.19
CA ARG A 75 17.69 -9.58 -3.10
C ARG A 75 17.01 -9.42 -1.74
N PRO A 76 16.75 -8.19 -1.30
CA PRO A 76 15.73 -7.96 -0.28
C PRO A 76 14.40 -8.56 -0.74
N VAL A 77 13.68 -9.19 0.18
CA VAL A 77 12.42 -9.85 -0.10
C VAL A 77 11.30 -9.30 0.77
N VAL A 78 10.13 -9.12 0.18
CA VAL A 78 8.88 -8.76 0.86
C VAL A 78 7.85 -9.81 0.53
N VAL A 79 7.31 -10.49 1.54
CA VAL A 79 6.40 -11.62 1.39
C VAL A 79 5.04 -11.29 1.99
N ASN A 80 3.97 -11.62 1.28
CA ASN A 80 2.63 -11.72 1.83
C ASN A 80 1.99 -13.06 1.50
N PHE A 81 0.85 -13.34 2.14
CA PHE A 81 0.06 -14.55 1.93
C PHE A 81 -1.31 -14.15 1.40
N VAL A 82 -1.78 -14.83 0.36
CA VAL A 82 -3.02 -14.52 -0.34
C VAL A 82 -3.79 -15.78 -0.72
N TYR A 83 -5.07 -15.62 -1.05
CA TYR A 83 -5.82 -16.61 -1.83
C TYR A 83 -6.77 -15.88 -2.78
N THR A 84 -6.86 -16.36 -4.02
CA THR A 84 -7.53 -15.61 -5.11
C THR A 84 -9.04 -15.50 -4.96
N SER A 85 -9.65 -16.41 -4.17
CA SER A 85 -11.09 -16.40 -3.88
C SER A 85 -11.49 -15.47 -2.72
N CYS A 86 -10.52 -14.80 -2.07
CA CYS A 86 -10.78 -13.78 -1.06
C CYS A 86 -11.37 -12.51 -1.70
N THR A 87 -12.47 -12.01 -1.15
CA THR A 87 -13.15 -10.81 -1.67
C THR A 87 -12.96 -9.58 -0.78
N THR A 88 -12.21 -9.68 0.31
CA THR A 88 -12.05 -8.63 1.32
C THR A 88 -10.61 -8.19 1.44
N ILE A 89 -9.83 -8.87 2.28
CA ILE A 89 -8.51 -8.39 2.72
C ILE A 89 -7.39 -8.65 1.71
N CYS A 90 -7.44 -9.78 0.96
CA CYS A 90 -6.37 -10.09 0.01
C CYS A 90 -6.31 -9.09 -1.16
N PRO A 91 -7.44 -8.66 -1.78
CA PRO A 91 -7.40 -7.59 -2.77
C PRO A 91 -6.81 -6.29 -2.22
N MET A 92 -7.17 -5.89 -1.00
CA MET A 92 -6.61 -4.69 -0.36
C MET A 92 -5.10 -4.81 -0.16
N SER A 93 -4.61 -5.93 0.37
CA SER A 93 -3.18 -6.17 0.53
C SER A 93 -2.44 -6.22 -0.81
N SER A 94 -3.06 -6.74 -1.86
CA SER A 94 -2.48 -6.75 -3.21
C SER A 94 -2.42 -5.35 -3.83
N MET A 95 -3.39 -4.47 -3.56
CA MET A 95 -3.33 -3.05 -3.94
C MET A 95 -2.18 -2.32 -3.24
N GLU A 96 -1.90 -2.65 -1.97
CA GLU A 96 -0.73 -2.10 -1.27
C GLU A 96 0.59 -2.61 -1.88
N PHE A 97 0.67 -3.87 -2.29
CA PHE A 97 1.84 -4.39 -3.01
C PHE A 97 2.01 -3.74 -4.39
N GLU A 98 0.93 -3.47 -5.12
CA GLU A 98 0.97 -2.68 -6.36
C GLU A 98 1.51 -1.26 -6.09
N SER A 99 1.03 -0.62 -5.03
CA SER A 99 1.48 0.70 -4.61
C SER A 99 2.95 0.68 -4.18
N LEU A 100 3.39 -0.36 -3.46
CA LEU A 100 4.79 -0.58 -3.10
C LEU A 100 5.67 -0.75 -4.35
N GLN A 101 5.23 -1.57 -5.31
CA GLN A 101 5.94 -1.73 -6.59
C GLN A 101 6.11 -0.39 -7.33
N LYS A 102 5.07 0.45 -7.35
CA LYS A 102 5.13 1.79 -7.92
C LYS A 102 6.12 2.70 -7.19
N ARG A 103 6.15 2.64 -5.85
CA ARG A 103 7.12 3.41 -5.04
C ARG A 103 8.56 2.97 -5.25
N LEU A 104 8.82 1.68 -5.41
CA LEU A 104 10.13 1.16 -5.74
C LEU A 104 10.63 1.66 -7.11
N GLY A 105 9.72 1.97 -8.03
CA GLY A 105 10.03 2.56 -9.32
C GLY A 105 11.07 1.77 -10.12
N LYS A 106 12.20 2.39 -10.44
CA LYS A 106 13.33 1.76 -11.15
C LYS A 106 14.04 0.66 -10.33
N ASP A 107 13.94 0.71 -9.00
CA ASP A 107 14.57 -0.26 -8.11
C ASP A 107 13.68 -1.50 -7.85
N ARG A 108 12.49 -1.58 -8.45
CA ARG A 108 11.55 -2.70 -8.25
C ARG A 108 12.12 -4.08 -8.54
N GLN A 109 13.07 -4.19 -9.48
CA GLN A 109 13.74 -5.46 -9.81
C GLN A 109 14.83 -5.83 -8.80
N ARG A 110 15.26 -4.88 -7.97
CA ARG A 110 16.27 -5.08 -6.92
C ARG A 110 15.66 -5.57 -5.61
N VAL A 111 14.32 -5.60 -5.53
CA VAL A 111 13.54 -6.12 -4.41
C VAL A 111 12.63 -7.21 -4.94
N HIS A 112 12.59 -8.35 -4.30
CA HIS A 112 11.70 -9.44 -4.67
C HIS A 112 10.39 -9.35 -3.87
N LEU A 113 9.30 -8.99 -4.52
CA LEU A 113 7.95 -9.05 -3.96
C LEU A 113 7.40 -10.44 -4.20
N VAL A 114 6.88 -11.07 -3.16
CA VAL A 114 6.44 -12.46 -3.18
C VAL A 114 5.05 -12.58 -2.57
N SER A 115 4.13 -13.18 -3.30
CA SER A 115 2.80 -13.56 -2.81
C SER A 115 2.65 -15.07 -2.82
N ILE A 116 2.47 -15.66 -1.63
CA ILE A 116 2.33 -17.12 -1.47
C ILE A 116 0.86 -17.45 -1.27
N SER A 117 0.32 -18.34 -2.12
CA SER A 117 -1.05 -18.84 -1.94
C SER A 117 -1.17 -19.75 -0.73
N ILE A 118 -2.26 -19.54 0.03
CA ILE A 118 -2.68 -20.42 1.13
C ILE A 118 -3.83 -21.36 0.73
N ASP A 119 -4.28 -21.31 -0.53
CA ASP A 119 -5.39 -22.10 -1.07
C ASP A 119 -4.98 -22.86 -2.36
N PRO A 120 -4.02 -23.80 -2.27
CA PRO A 120 -3.44 -24.45 -3.44
C PRO A 120 -4.45 -25.28 -4.24
N GLU A 121 -5.56 -25.68 -3.64
CA GLU A 121 -6.63 -26.41 -4.33
C GLU A 121 -7.34 -25.53 -5.37
N GLN A 122 -7.46 -24.24 -5.12
CA GLN A 122 -8.11 -23.28 -5.99
C GLN A 122 -7.11 -22.44 -6.79
N ASP A 123 -5.96 -22.13 -6.20
CA ASP A 123 -4.98 -21.20 -6.76
C ASP A 123 -3.97 -21.91 -7.66
N THR A 124 -4.43 -22.32 -8.83
CA THR A 124 -3.53 -22.83 -9.88
C THR A 124 -2.59 -21.74 -10.40
N PRO A 125 -1.45 -22.07 -11.04
CA PRO A 125 -0.59 -21.06 -11.67
C PRO A 125 -1.35 -20.14 -12.63
N ALA A 126 -2.31 -20.67 -13.38
CA ALA A 126 -3.13 -19.88 -14.30
C ALA A 126 -4.01 -18.85 -13.56
N ARG A 127 -4.62 -19.24 -12.44
CA ARG A 127 -5.41 -18.30 -11.59
C ARG A 127 -4.51 -17.26 -10.93
N LEU A 128 -3.36 -17.66 -10.42
CA LEU A 128 -2.39 -16.72 -9.86
C LEU A 128 -1.89 -15.71 -10.90
N ARG A 129 -1.67 -16.15 -12.15
CA ARG A 129 -1.32 -15.25 -13.25
C ARG A 129 -2.42 -14.23 -13.55
N GLN A 130 -3.68 -14.65 -13.57
CA GLN A 130 -4.82 -13.74 -13.74
C GLN A 130 -4.92 -12.74 -12.59
N TYR A 131 -4.74 -13.20 -11.36
CA TYR A 131 -4.73 -12.37 -10.17
C TYR A 131 -3.57 -11.38 -10.19
N ALA A 132 -2.37 -11.81 -10.55
CA ALA A 132 -1.20 -10.95 -10.73
C ALA A 132 -1.44 -9.85 -11.77
N GLN A 133 -2.09 -10.19 -12.90
CA GLN A 133 -2.47 -9.21 -13.92
C GLN A 133 -3.47 -8.19 -13.41
N GLN A 134 -4.45 -8.59 -12.59
CA GLN A 134 -5.44 -7.70 -12.00
C GLN A 134 -4.80 -6.61 -11.13
N PHE A 135 -3.69 -6.92 -10.46
CA PHE A 135 -2.93 -5.98 -9.63
C PHE A 135 -1.67 -5.44 -10.30
N HIS A 136 -1.58 -5.54 -11.62
CA HIS A 136 -0.48 -5.02 -12.42
C HIS A 136 0.90 -5.46 -11.92
N ALA A 137 1.00 -6.71 -11.43
CA ALA A 137 2.27 -7.27 -10.99
C ALA A 137 3.26 -7.30 -12.17
N GLY A 138 4.35 -6.56 -12.03
CA GLY A 138 5.43 -6.48 -13.00
C GLY A 138 6.61 -7.35 -12.60
N SER A 139 7.71 -7.22 -13.32
CA SER A 139 8.96 -7.91 -13.00
C SER A 139 9.43 -7.59 -11.57
N GLY A 140 9.77 -8.62 -10.81
CA GLY A 140 10.16 -8.52 -9.40
C GLY A 140 9.01 -8.76 -8.43
N TRP A 141 7.81 -9.05 -8.91
CA TRP A 141 6.69 -9.50 -8.08
C TRP A 141 6.14 -10.82 -8.58
N ASP A 142 6.39 -11.89 -7.83
CA ASP A 142 6.05 -13.26 -8.18
C ASP A 142 5.02 -13.86 -7.22
N TYR A 143 4.17 -14.73 -7.77
CA TYR A 143 3.14 -15.48 -7.05
C TYR A 143 3.44 -16.97 -7.08
N TYR A 144 3.25 -17.63 -5.94
CA TYR A 144 3.58 -19.05 -5.80
C TYR A 144 2.41 -19.84 -5.23
N THR A 145 2.24 -21.04 -5.75
CA THR A 145 1.35 -22.08 -5.22
C THR A 145 2.11 -23.39 -5.07
N SER A 146 1.51 -24.38 -4.44
CA SER A 146 2.12 -25.70 -4.20
C SER A 146 1.07 -26.81 -4.09
N ASP A 147 1.43 -27.98 -3.64
CA ASP A 147 0.50 -28.95 -3.09
C ASP A 147 0.03 -28.54 -1.67
N ALA A 148 -1.07 -29.14 -1.18
CA ALA A 148 -1.67 -28.81 0.10
C ALA A 148 -0.69 -29.00 1.28
N ALA A 149 0.09 -30.05 1.27
CA ALA A 149 1.04 -30.33 2.36
C ALA A 149 2.18 -29.30 2.41
N SER A 150 2.70 -28.90 1.25
CA SER A 150 3.72 -27.86 1.12
C SER A 150 3.17 -26.48 1.51
N SER A 151 1.92 -26.17 1.14
CA SER A 151 1.26 -24.93 1.55
C SER A 151 1.15 -24.82 3.08
N VAL A 152 0.67 -25.89 3.74
CA VAL A 152 0.59 -25.92 5.22
C VAL A 152 1.98 -25.75 5.86
N LYS A 153 3.00 -26.43 5.33
CA LYS A 153 4.38 -26.28 5.84
C LYS A 153 4.90 -24.87 5.69
N ALA A 154 4.65 -24.22 4.54
CA ALA A 154 5.01 -22.82 4.33
C ALA A 154 4.30 -21.93 5.35
N GLN A 155 2.98 -22.06 5.49
CA GLN A 155 2.19 -21.27 6.43
C GLN A 155 2.66 -21.45 7.88
N LEU A 156 3.00 -22.68 8.30
CA LEU A 156 3.53 -22.96 9.65
C LEU A 156 4.90 -22.30 9.85
N ALA A 157 5.81 -22.43 8.88
CA ALA A 157 7.15 -21.84 8.98
C ALA A 157 7.12 -20.32 9.14
N PHE A 158 6.19 -19.66 8.45
CA PHE A 158 5.99 -18.21 8.55
C PHE A 158 4.97 -17.78 9.63
N GLY A 159 4.42 -18.71 10.42
CA GLY A 159 3.51 -18.43 11.51
C GLY A 159 2.17 -17.83 11.07
N VAL A 160 1.71 -18.15 9.85
CA VAL A 160 0.46 -17.63 9.28
C VAL A 160 -0.66 -18.66 9.21
N TYR A 161 -0.39 -19.91 9.54
CA TYR A 161 -1.39 -20.98 9.53
C TYR A 161 -2.47 -20.75 10.60
N ARG A 162 -3.74 -20.85 10.20
CA ARG A 162 -4.90 -20.64 11.09
C ARG A 162 -5.92 -21.79 11.03
N GLY A 163 -5.54 -22.92 10.41
CA GLY A 163 -6.45 -24.08 10.23
C GLY A 163 -7.42 -23.90 9.06
N ASP A 164 -8.07 -22.75 8.97
CA ASP A 164 -8.97 -22.39 7.86
C ASP A 164 -8.53 -21.07 7.21
N LYS A 165 -8.59 -21.03 5.88
CA LYS A 165 -8.26 -19.82 5.10
C LYS A 165 -9.15 -18.63 5.42
N MET A 166 -10.39 -18.87 5.88
CA MET A 166 -11.31 -17.80 6.29
C MET A 166 -10.85 -17.08 7.56
N GLY A 167 -10.03 -17.72 8.39
CA GLY A 167 -9.37 -17.12 9.53
C GLY A 167 -8.05 -16.41 9.22
N HIS A 168 -7.69 -16.29 7.92
CA HIS A 168 -6.43 -15.65 7.52
C HIS A 168 -6.39 -14.17 7.90
N ILE A 169 -5.33 -13.80 8.61
CA ILE A 169 -5.03 -12.41 8.97
C ILE A 169 -3.89 -11.93 8.07
N PRO A 170 -3.97 -10.72 7.52
CA PRO A 170 -2.89 -10.16 6.71
C PRO A 170 -1.58 -10.13 7.47
N VAL A 171 -0.52 -10.52 6.81
CA VAL A 171 0.84 -10.45 7.33
C VAL A 171 1.77 -10.07 6.18
N THR A 172 2.65 -9.13 6.45
CA THR A 172 3.75 -8.80 5.55
C THR A 172 5.07 -9.07 6.25
N LEU A 173 5.96 -9.81 5.59
CA LEU A 173 7.28 -10.13 6.12
C LEU A 173 8.36 -9.53 5.20
N LEU A 174 9.41 -9.00 5.82
CA LEU A 174 10.51 -8.38 5.09
C LEU A 174 11.85 -8.93 5.59
N ARG A 175 12.79 -9.13 4.66
CA ARG A 175 14.17 -9.44 4.97
C ARG A 175 15.09 -8.85 3.91
N THR A 176 16.24 -8.28 4.32
CA THR A 176 17.15 -7.60 3.38
C THR A 176 18.20 -8.51 2.76
N ALA A 177 18.53 -9.63 3.38
CA ALA A 177 19.46 -10.62 2.85
C ALA A 177 19.26 -11.99 3.49
N PRO A 178 19.71 -13.08 2.83
CA PRO A 178 19.78 -14.40 3.45
C PRO A 178 20.53 -14.34 4.79
N GLY A 179 20.01 -15.07 5.80
CA GLY A 179 20.60 -15.11 7.15
C GLY A 179 20.19 -13.94 8.06
N ASN A 180 19.69 -12.83 7.54
CA ASN A 180 19.15 -11.74 8.38
C ASN A 180 17.82 -12.14 9.02
N GLN A 181 17.51 -11.47 10.15
CA GLN A 181 16.20 -11.61 10.77
C GLN A 181 15.08 -11.10 9.82
N TRP A 182 13.95 -11.76 9.90
CA TRP A 182 12.72 -11.29 9.28
C TRP A 182 12.05 -10.24 10.17
N VAL A 183 11.66 -9.14 9.56
CA VAL A 183 10.70 -8.21 10.16
C VAL A 183 9.32 -8.66 9.74
N ARG A 184 8.40 -8.69 10.68
CA ARG A 184 7.02 -9.11 10.52
C ARG A 184 6.10 -7.94 10.87
N LEU A 185 5.16 -7.65 10.01
CA LEU A 185 4.10 -6.69 10.18
C LEU A 185 2.77 -7.45 10.23
N ASP A 186 2.22 -7.64 11.42
CA ASP A 186 0.93 -8.31 11.64
C ASP A 186 -0.22 -7.33 11.47
N GLY A 187 -1.23 -7.71 10.72
CA GLY A 187 -2.34 -6.86 10.34
C GLY A 187 -2.14 -6.24 8.96
N PHE A 188 -3.00 -5.29 8.62
CA PHE A 188 -2.96 -4.60 7.33
C PHE A 188 -1.83 -3.58 7.32
N ALA A 189 -0.79 -3.85 6.52
CA ALA A 189 0.34 -2.93 6.33
C ALA A 189 0.16 -2.14 5.03
N THR A 190 0.26 -0.81 5.10
CA THR A 190 0.22 0.05 3.92
C THR A 190 1.54 0.01 3.15
N ALA A 191 1.51 0.35 1.86
CA ALA A 191 2.71 0.46 1.03
C ALA A 191 3.74 1.43 1.63
N GLU A 192 3.29 2.50 2.27
CA GLU A 192 4.16 3.47 2.97
C GLU A 192 4.91 2.81 4.12
N GLN A 193 4.19 2.07 4.97
CA GLN A 193 4.78 1.38 6.11
C GLN A 193 5.81 0.35 5.66
N VAL A 194 5.45 -0.49 4.67
CA VAL A 194 6.35 -1.52 4.12
C VAL A 194 7.58 -0.89 3.48
N TYR A 195 7.39 0.19 2.71
CA TYR A 195 8.49 0.91 2.06
C TYR A 195 9.44 1.55 3.09
N SER A 196 8.88 2.24 4.08
CA SER A 196 9.66 2.87 5.16
C SER A 196 10.47 1.85 5.95
N GLU A 197 9.84 0.71 6.32
CA GLU A 197 10.54 -0.38 7.02
C GLU A 197 11.67 -0.96 6.16
N LEU A 198 11.42 -1.21 4.87
CA LEU A 198 12.42 -1.72 3.94
C LEU A 198 13.61 -0.76 3.83
N GLN A 199 13.37 0.54 3.66
CA GLN A 199 14.43 1.55 3.60
C GLN A 199 15.22 1.63 4.91
N GLY A 200 14.53 1.58 6.04
CA GLY A 200 15.18 1.55 7.37
C GLY A 200 16.05 0.33 7.57
N LEU A 201 15.67 -0.83 7.06
CA LEU A 201 16.47 -2.06 7.10
C LEU A 201 17.68 -1.99 6.16
N LEU A 202 17.51 -1.40 4.98
CA LEU A 202 18.61 -1.25 4.00
C LEU A 202 19.66 -0.24 4.47
N ALA A 203 19.26 0.81 5.18
CA ALA A 203 20.18 1.83 5.72
C ALA A 203 21.05 1.31 6.90
N ARG A 204 20.68 0.19 7.51
CA ARG A 204 21.40 -0.44 8.63
C ARG A 204 22.37 -1.56 8.19
N ARG A 205 22.58 -1.74 6.90
CA ARG A 205 23.53 -2.72 6.33
C ARG A 205 24.98 -2.25 6.43
#